data_343ea6ddcf8fcf4510d57cd876b479f0
#
_entry.id   343ea6ddcf8fcf4510d57cd876b479f0
#
_cell.length_a   1.000
_cell.length_b   1.000
_cell.length_c   1.000
_cell.angle_alpha   90.00
_cell.angle_beta   90.00
_cell.angle_gamma   90.00
#
_symmetry.space_group_name_H-M   'P 1'
#
loop_
_entity.id
_entity.type
_entity.pdbx_description
1 polymer ?
#
loop_
_entity_poly.entity_id
_entity_poly.type
_entity_poly.pdbx_seq_one_letter_code
_entity_poly.pdbx_strand_id
1 'polypeptide(L)'
;VRLVDLHPSLGGEELLARFVPPRRFADARFATFVPDPTHPSQAEALARVEALAKPPDADGRGFFGRRKAESNGPPGLYLDGGFGVGKTHLIAALWHASPGPGAFLTFGELTALIGFIGMDRAVAAFAGHRLISLDEFELDDVANTLMTVTFLRRVLAGGDLRVATTSNSLPDRLGEGRFSAEDFKREIAAIAEHFEVVRIDGPDVRARQTVLRETVPPGEVAEVLATADPATTSDDGCADLLAHLREVHPVQYGPMVDAVDTVVIRDLVPITNQGDALLLVALIDELYDAGTQVLTTGCGVGELFDPSYRHGGYRKKYGRAESRLSAMLGESTTGAGGDEVALD
;
A
#
# COMPACT_ATOMS: atom_id res chain seq x y z
N VAL A 1 -4.45 7.06 -25.09
CA VAL A 1 -3.88 5.74 -24.76
C VAL A 1 -4.97 4.87 -24.14
N ARG A 2 -4.84 3.54 -24.19
CA ARG A 2 -5.77 2.61 -23.51
C ARG A 2 -4.96 1.69 -22.59
N LEU A 3 -5.45 1.44 -21.39
CA LEU A 3 -4.80 0.50 -20.46
C LEU A 3 -4.68 -0.90 -21.08
N VAL A 4 -5.69 -1.33 -21.81
CA VAL A 4 -5.71 -2.65 -22.47
C VAL A 4 -4.69 -2.82 -23.59
N ASP A 5 -4.06 -1.74 -24.05
CA ASP A 5 -3.00 -1.78 -25.08
C ASP A 5 -1.59 -1.72 -24.46
N LEU A 6 -1.48 -1.54 -23.12
CA LEU A 6 -0.22 -1.41 -22.43
C LEU A 6 0.28 -2.77 -21.92
N HIS A 7 1.45 -3.18 -22.36
CA HIS A 7 2.12 -4.41 -21.94
C HIS A 7 3.51 -4.11 -21.33
N PRO A 8 3.56 -3.50 -20.13
CA PRO A 8 4.84 -3.23 -19.49
C PRO A 8 5.59 -4.53 -19.21
N SER A 9 6.90 -4.48 -19.34
CA SER A 9 7.79 -5.64 -19.14
C SER A 9 9.05 -5.25 -18.37
N LEU A 10 8.87 -4.46 -17.28
CA LEU A 10 9.99 -4.03 -16.45
C LEU A 10 10.66 -5.22 -15.77
N GLY A 11 11.99 -5.22 -15.76
CA GLY A 11 12.79 -6.19 -15.05
C GLY A 11 12.83 -5.91 -13.52
N GLY A 12 13.43 -6.84 -12.77
CA GLY A 12 13.46 -6.73 -11.30
C GLY A 12 14.11 -5.44 -10.78
N GLU A 13 15.20 -4.96 -11.39
CA GLU A 13 15.87 -3.72 -10.97
C GLU A 13 15.02 -2.48 -11.24
N GLU A 14 14.35 -2.42 -12.39
CA GLU A 14 13.45 -1.33 -12.74
C GLU A 14 12.23 -1.29 -11.83
N LEU A 15 11.68 -2.45 -11.48
CA LEU A 15 10.58 -2.59 -10.52
C LEU A 15 11.00 -2.10 -9.14
N LEU A 16 12.21 -2.46 -8.68
CA LEU A 16 12.72 -2.00 -7.38
C LEU A 16 12.86 -0.48 -7.30
N ALA A 17 13.27 0.17 -8.39
CA ALA A 17 13.39 1.62 -8.44
C ALA A 17 12.04 2.34 -8.26
N ARG A 18 10.93 1.63 -8.42
CA ARG A 18 9.57 2.14 -8.24
C ARG A 18 9.06 2.01 -6.80
N PHE A 19 9.72 1.25 -5.96
CA PHE A 19 9.31 1.07 -4.56
C PHE A 19 9.64 2.30 -3.72
N VAL A 20 8.92 3.37 -4.01
CA VAL A 20 8.97 4.68 -3.35
C VAL A 20 7.60 5.00 -2.76
N PRO A 21 7.49 5.91 -1.78
CA PRO A 21 6.18 6.30 -1.25
C PRO A 21 5.23 6.77 -2.36
N PRO A 22 3.93 6.41 -2.29
CA PRO A 22 2.91 6.90 -3.21
C PRO A 22 2.91 8.43 -3.34
N ARG A 23 2.51 8.97 -4.51
CA ARG A 23 2.53 10.41 -4.81
C ARG A 23 1.87 11.26 -3.71
N ARG A 24 0.77 10.81 -3.14
CA ARG A 24 0.07 11.49 -2.03
C ARG A 24 0.89 11.59 -0.73
N PHE A 25 1.98 10.83 -0.61
CA PHE A 25 2.93 10.88 0.51
C PHE A 25 4.30 11.42 0.10
N ALA A 26 4.43 12.01 -1.08
CA ALA A 26 5.69 12.62 -1.56
C ALA A 26 6.22 13.67 -0.58
N ASP A 27 5.33 14.43 0.06
CA ASP A 27 5.65 15.47 1.03
C ASP A 27 5.49 15.01 2.50
N ALA A 28 5.31 13.72 2.74
CA ALA A 28 5.23 13.20 4.10
C ALA A 28 6.56 13.38 4.82
N ARG A 29 6.52 14.08 5.94
CA ARG A 29 7.67 14.33 6.84
C ARG A 29 7.18 14.15 8.28
N PHE A 30 8.11 13.90 9.20
CA PHE A 30 7.76 13.88 10.62
C PHE A 30 7.13 15.21 11.07
N ALA A 31 7.61 16.33 10.54
CA ALA A 31 7.07 17.66 10.82
C ALA A 31 5.65 17.91 10.28
N THR A 32 5.22 17.14 9.26
CA THR A 32 3.86 17.24 8.71
C THR A 32 2.87 16.30 9.38
N PHE A 33 3.34 15.40 10.25
CA PHE A 33 2.47 14.58 11.07
C PHE A 33 2.08 15.35 12.32
N VAL A 34 0.79 15.66 12.47
CA VAL A 34 0.26 16.40 13.62
C VAL A 34 -0.48 15.42 14.54
N PRO A 35 0.14 15.00 15.67
CA PRO A 35 -0.52 14.12 16.62
C PRO A 35 -1.76 14.78 17.23
N ASP A 36 -2.86 14.04 17.34
CA ASP A 36 -4.04 14.47 18.06
C ASP A 36 -3.75 14.43 19.58
N PRO A 37 -3.88 15.57 20.29
CA PRO A 37 -3.62 15.61 21.76
C PRO A 37 -4.52 14.68 22.57
N THR A 38 -5.67 14.30 22.04
CA THR A 38 -6.60 13.36 22.70
C THR A 38 -6.19 11.89 22.53
N HIS A 39 -5.19 11.62 21.69
CA HIS A 39 -4.68 10.28 21.39
C HIS A 39 -3.15 10.22 21.58
N PRO A 40 -2.65 10.12 22.84
CA PRO A 40 -1.21 10.16 23.15
C PRO A 40 -0.36 9.13 22.40
N SER A 41 -0.95 8.00 22.01
CA SER A 41 -0.29 6.95 21.20
C SER A 41 0.23 7.46 19.85
N GLN A 42 -0.35 8.52 19.29
CA GLN A 42 0.13 9.12 18.05
C GLN A 42 1.48 9.83 18.22
N ALA A 43 1.64 10.57 19.31
CA ALA A 43 2.92 11.22 19.64
C ALA A 43 4.00 10.20 20.00
N GLU A 44 3.63 9.13 20.71
CA GLU A 44 4.54 8.02 21.00
C GLU A 44 5.00 7.32 19.72
N ALA A 45 4.08 7.01 18.81
CA ALA A 45 4.41 6.39 17.53
C ALA A 45 5.36 7.27 16.71
N LEU A 46 5.10 8.59 16.62
CA LEU A 46 6.00 9.54 15.97
C LEU A 46 7.40 9.45 16.55
N ALA A 47 7.55 9.53 17.88
CA ALA A 47 8.85 9.48 18.55
C ALA A 47 9.60 8.15 18.29
N ARG A 48 8.89 7.01 18.22
CA ARG A 48 9.48 5.71 17.91
C ARG A 48 9.95 5.61 16.47
N VAL A 49 9.15 6.10 15.51
CA VAL A 49 9.53 6.13 14.11
C VAL A 49 10.71 7.06 13.86
N GLU A 50 10.74 8.25 14.48
CA GLU A 50 11.89 9.17 14.44
C GLU A 50 13.17 8.53 15.01
N ALA A 51 13.05 7.75 16.07
CA ALA A 51 14.18 7.05 16.66
C ALA A 51 14.74 5.99 15.68
N LEU A 52 13.87 5.31 14.92
CA LEU A 52 14.27 4.35 13.90
C LEU A 52 15.00 5.02 12.71
N ALA A 53 14.69 6.28 12.38
CA ALA A 53 15.35 7.01 11.31
C ALA A 53 16.83 7.34 11.62
N LYS A 54 17.17 7.46 12.90
CA LYS A 54 18.54 7.81 13.30
C LYS A 54 19.49 6.65 13.01
N PRO A 55 20.72 6.94 12.48
CA PRO A 55 21.74 5.89 12.37
C PRO A 55 22.02 5.31 13.77
N PRO A 56 22.36 4.03 13.89
CA PRO A 56 22.84 3.48 15.14
C PRO A 56 24.01 4.34 15.63
N ASP A 57 23.95 4.80 16.88
CA ASP A 57 24.92 5.73 17.46
C ASP A 57 26.36 5.29 17.12
N ALA A 58 27.07 6.13 16.36
CA ALA A 58 28.49 5.97 16.08
C ALA A 58 29.36 6.20 17.34
N ASP A 59 28.77 6.66 18.44
CA ASP A 59 29.45 7.03 19.68
C ASP A 59 29.82 5.85 20.60
N GLY A 60 29.61 4.62 20.13
CA GLY A 60 30.17 3.42 20.79
C GLY A 60 31.67 3.20 20.59
N ARG A 61 32.44 4.21 20.19
CA ARG A 61 33.92 4.15 20.22
C ARG A 61 34.44 4.20 21.63
N GLY A 62 34.19 3.12 22.38
CA GLY A 62 35.01 2.81 23.54
C GLY A 62 36.46 2.55 23.09
N PHE A 63 37.42 3.17 23.78
CA PHE A 63 38.86 3.21 23.52
C PHE A 63 39.57 1.84 23.49
N PHE A 64 38.86 0.73 23.53
CA PHE A 64 39.36 -0.64 23.39
C PHE A 64 38.45 -1.42 22.42
N GLY A 65 38.99 -1.74 21.26
CA GLY A 65 38.37 -2.47 20.17
C GLY A 65 37.66 -3.76 20.60
N ARG A 66 36.58 -4.05 19.93
CA ARG A 66 35.58 -5.09 20.03
C ARG A 66 34.38 -4.73 20.91
N ARG A 67 33.48 -3.96 20.34
CA ARG A 67 32.06 -4.10 20.66
C ARG A 67 31.32 -4.38 19.36
N LYS A 68 30.80 -5.59 19.25
CA LYS A 68 29.62 -5.89 18.47
C LYS A 68 28.60 -4.83 18.86
N ALA A 69 28.18 -3.96 17.97
CA ALA A 69 27.06 -3.07 18.19
C ALA A 69 25.84 -3.96 18.45
N GLU A 70 25.54 -4.22 19.71
CA GLU A 70 24.21 -4.64 20.10
C GLU A 70 23.34 -3.43 19.85
N SER A 71 22.65 -3.40 18.72
CA SER A 71 21.51 -2.50 18.54
C SER A 71 20.54 -2.83 19.67
N ASN A 72 20.41 -1.94 20.66
CA ASN A 72 19.54 -2.13 21.81
C ASN A 72 18.06 -2.00 21.43
N GLY A 73 17.60 -2.78 20.49
CA GLY A 73 16.21 -2.82 20.07
C GLY A 73 15.97 -3.81 18.93
N PRO A 74 14.75 -4.26 18.73
CA PRO A 74 14.42 -5.09 17.59
C PRO A 74 14.71 -4.34 16.28
N PRO A 75 15.16 -5.02 15.21
CA PRO A 75 15.53 -4.42 13.93
C PRO A 75 14.30 -3.88 13.15
N GLY A 76 13.09 -4.09 13.64
CA GLY A 76 11.85 -3.72 12.99
C GLY A 76 10.87 -2.97 13.90
N LEU A 77 10.01 -2.18 13.27
CA LEU A 77 8.89 -1.48 13.90
C LEU A 77 7.58 -1.91 13.24
N TYR A 78 6.60 -2.26 14.07
CA TYR A 78 5.26 -2.66 13.63
C TYR A 78 4.23 -1.66 14.16
N LEU A 79 3.67 -0.87 13.25
CA LEU A 79 2.64 0.11 13.58
C LEU A 79 1.25 -0.53 13.44
N ASP A 80 0.60 -0.79 14.58
CA ASP A 80 -0.77 -1.29 14.64
C ASP A 80 -1.76 -0.16 14.89
N GLY A 81 -2.91 -0.19 14.26
CA GLY A 81 -3.98 0.79 14.52
C GLY A 81 -5.08 0.76 13.49
N GLY A 82 -6.17 1.49 13.75
CA GLY A 82 -7.30 1.63 12.85
C GLY A 82 -6.95 2.28 11.51
N PHE A 83 -7.94 2.37 10.63
CA PHE A 83 -7.82 3.10 9.38
C PHE A 83 -7.65 4.61 9.66
N GLY A 84 -6.95 5.33 8.77
CA GLY A 84 -6.85 6.79 8.79
C GLY A 84 -6.08 7.41 9.96
N VAL A 85 -5.45 6.65 10.85
CA VAL A 85 -4.69 7.17 12.00
C VAL A 85 -3.28 7.66 11.66
N GLY A 86 -2.88 7.62 10.38
CA GLY A 86 -1.61 8.18 9.90
C GLY A 86 -0.43 7.21 9.84
N LYS A 87 -0.63 5.90 9.95
CA LYS A 87 0.44 4.87 9.88
C LYS A 87 1.29 4.98 8.61
N THR A 88 0.64 5.00 7.44
CA THR A 88 1.31 5.13 6.14
C THR A 88 2.11 6.43 6.04
N HIS A 89 1.58 7.55 6.57
CA HIS A 89 2.30 8.82 6.64
C HIS A 89 3.62 8.67 7.43
N LEU A 90 3.58 8.02 8.58
CA LEU A 90 4.75 7.83 9.42
C LEU A 90 5.84 6.98 8.76
N ILE A 91 5.49 5.87 8.09
CA ILE A 91 6.50 5.05 7.41
C ILE A 91 6.99 5.69 6.10
N ALA A 92 6.19 6.53 5.45
CA ALA A 92 6.64 7.36 4.33
C ALA A 92 7.61 8.46 4.81
N ALA A 93 7.28 9.15 5.92
CA ALA A 93 8.19 10.11 6.55
C ALA A 93 9.51 9.46 6.99
N LEU A 94 9.47 8.24 7.50
CA LEU A 94 10.65 7.43 7.81
C LEU A 94 11.50 7.17 6.56
N TRP A 95 10.87 6.76 5.47
CA TRP A 95 11.55 6.51 4.21
C TRP A 95 12.28 7.76 3.71
N HIS A 96 11.61 8.93 3.73
CA HIS A 96 12.21 10.21 3.34
C HIS A 96 13.34 10.67 4.27
N ALA A 97 13.29 10.32 5.55
CA ALA A 97 14.28 10.73 6.55
C ALA A 97 15.45 9.76 6.68
N SER A 98 15.33 8.54 6.17
CA SER A 98 16.35 7.50 6.35
C SER A 98 17.55 7.72 5.43
N PRO A 99 18.78 7.63 5.95
CA PRO A 99 19.98 7.75 5.13
C PRO A 99 20.22 6.45 4.34
N GLY A 100 20.44 6.58 3.02
CA GLY A 100 20.79 5.48 2.15
C GLY A 100 19.60 4.87 1.40
N PRO A 101 19.82 3.80 0.64
CA PRO A 101 18.76 3.17 -0.15
C PRO A 101 17.65 2.61 0.75
N GLY A 102 16.41 3.03 0.47
CA GLY A 102 15.21 2.52 1.10
C GLY A 102 14.21 2.05 0.05
N ALA A 103 13.42 1.03 0.37
CA ALA A 103 12.29 0.62 -0.42
C ALA A 103 10.99 0.85 0.36
N PHE A 104 9.98 1.37 -0.32
CA PHE A 104 8.62 1.52 0.18
C PHE A 104 7.70 0.70 -0.72
N LEU A 105 7.01 -0.26 -0.15
CA LEU A 105 6.12 -1.14 -0.91
C LEU A 105 5.00 -1.67 -0.01
N THR A 106 3.92 -2.09 -0.62
CA THR A 106 2.83 -2.78 0.06
C THR A 106 3.15 -4.27 0.22
N PHE A 107 2.44 -4.94 1.12
CA PHE A 107 2.52 -6.40 1.24
C PHE A 107 2.16 -7.11 -0.09
N GLY A 108 1.19 -6.56 -0.84
CA GLY A 108 0.79 -7.08 -2.14
C GLY A 108 1.90 -6.98 -3.18
N GLU A 109 2.57 -5.84 -3.27
CA GLU A 109 3.70 -5.63 -4.19
C GLU A 109 4.89 -6.53 -3.84
N LEU A 110 5.21 -6.71 -2.54
CA LEU A 110 6.27 -7.61 -2.11
C LEU A 110 5.99 -9.05 -2.56
N THR A 111 4.79 -9.55 -2.32
CA THR A 111 4.42 -10.92 -2.69
C THR A 111 4.36 -11.11 -4.20
N ALA A 112 3.87 -10.11 -4.94
CA ALA A 112 3.87 -10.10 -6.39
C ALA A 112 5.30 -10.09 -6.97
N LEU A 113 6.20 -9.27 -6.40
CA LEU A 113 7.61 -9.25 -6.80
C LEU A 113 8.28 -10.61 -6.58
N ILE A 114 8.11 -11.20 -5.38
CA ILE A 114 8.69 -12.52 -5.07
C ILE A 114 8.15 -13.58 -6.01
N GLY A 115 6.85 -13.54 -6.32
CA GLY A 115 6.22 -14.44 -7.29
C GLY A 115 6.80 -14.28 -8.70
N PHE A 116 7.10 -13.06 -9.09
CA PHE A 116 7.59 -12.72 -10.42
C PHE A 116 9.07 -13.08 -10.64
N ILE A 117 9.97 -12.67 -9.72
CA ILE A 117 11.42 -12.88 -9.88
C ILE A 117 11.98 -14.08 -9.10
N GLY A 118 11.21 -14.64 -8.18
CA GLY A 118 11.62 -15.71 -7.26
C GLY A 118 12.29 -15.21 -5.99
N MET A 119 12.23 -16.02 -4.94
CA MET A 119 12.69 -15.67 -3.58
C MET A 119 14.17 -15.26 -3.53
N ASP A 120 15.05 -16.01 -4.17
CA ASP A 120 16.50 -15.74 -4.09
C ASP A 120 16.87 -14.41 -4.75
N ARG A 121 16.27 -14.13 -5.89
CA ARG A 121 16.48 -12.84 -6.58
C ARG A 121 15.86 -11.70 -5.82
N ALA A 122 14.67 -11.88 -5.23
CA ALA A 122 14.05 -10.87 -4.38
C ALA A 122 14.94 -10.53 -3.19
N VAL A 123 15.44 -11.53 -2.45
CA VAL A 123 16.36 -11.29 -1.31
C VAL A 123 17.64 -10.58 -1.77
N ALA A 124 18.24 -10.99 -2.89
CA ALA A 124 19.43 -10.36 -3.43
C ALA A 124 19.19 -8.90 -3.85
N ALA A 125 18.01 -8.60 -4.39
CA ALA A 125 17.61 -7.28 -4.82
C ALA A 125 17.53 -6.26 -3.67
N PHE A 126 17.20 -6.70 -2.46
CA PHE A 126 17.19 -5.84 -1.27
C PHE A 126 18.51 -5.83 -0.49
N ALA A 127 19.55 -6.56 -0.92
CA ALA A 127 20.81 -6.68 -0.18
C ALA A 127 21.56 -5.37 0.06
N GLY A 128 21.31 -4.33 -0.74
CA GLY A 128 21.91 -3.01 -0.57
C GLY A 128 21.06 -2.00 0.19
N HIS A 129 19.82 -2.37 0.54
CA HIS A 129 18.89 -1.47 1.21
C HIS A 129 19.18 -1.39 2.71
N ARG A 130 18.90 -0.23 3.29
CA ARG A 130 19.00 0.00 4.74
C ARG A 130 17.64 0.07 5.42
N LEU A 131 16.58 0.30 4.63
CA LEU A 131 15.21 0.36 5.10
C LEU A 131 14.27 -0.34 4.11
N ILE A 132 13.34 -1.13 4.64
CA ILE A 132 12.13 -1.54 3.95
C ILE A 132 10.94 -1.00 4.75
N SER A 133 10.17 -0.10 4.13
CA SER A 133 8.85 0.33 4.61
C SER A 133 7.79 -0.53 3.94
N LEU A 134 7.17 -1.42 4.69
CA LEU A 134 6.18 -2.38 4.20
C LEU A 134 4.78 -1.99 4.67
N ASP A 135 4.02 -1.37 3.79
CA ASP A 135 2.66 -0.92 4.09
C ASP A 135 1.64 -2.06 3.99
N GLU A 136 0.55 -1.94 4.75
CA GLU A 136 -0.59 -2.86 4.72
C GLU A 136 -0.19 -4.33 4.95
N PHE A 137 0.67 -4.58 5.94
CA PHE A 137 1.10 -5.92 6.30
C PHE A 137 -0.07 -6.73 6.86
N GLU A 138 -0.80 -7.38 5.96
CA GLU A 138 -1.95 -8.22 6.28
C GLU A 138 -1.70 -9.64 5.75
N LEU A 139 -1.59 -10.60 6.67
CA LEU A 139 -1.40 -12.01 6.32
C LEU A 139 -2.73 -12.63 5.89
N ASP A 140 -3.04 -12.48 4.60
CA ASP A 140 -4.35 -12.84 4.04
C ASP A 140 -4.49 -14.32 3.68
N ASP A 141 -3.40 -14.96 3.31
CA ASP A 141 -3.36 -16.37 3.00
C ASP A 141 -2.05 -17.01 3.45
N VAL A 142 -2.06 -18.33 3.54
CA VAL A 142 -0.95 -19.15 4.03
C VAL A 142 0.30 -19.04 3.17
N ALA A 143 0.14 -19.05 1.84
CA ALA A 143 1.27 -19.06 0.91
C ALA A 143 2.01 -17.71 0.97
N ASN A 144 1.27 -16.60 0.91
CA ASN A 144 1.83 -15.25 1.02
C ASN A 144 2.44 -15.01 2.41
N THR A 145 1.84 -15.56 3.47
CA THR A 145 2.40 -15.51 4.82
C THR A 145 3.77 -16.18 4.87
N LEU A 146 3.88 -17.45 4.46
CA LEU A 146 5.15 -18.19 4.46
C LEU A 146 6.22 -17.52 3.58
N MET A 147 5.79 -17.02 2.42
CA MET A 147 6.67 -16.32 1.48
C MET A 147 7.27 -15.09 2.14
N THR A 148 6.44 -14.24 2.75
CA THR A 148 6.87 -13.00 3.40
C THR A 148 7.71 -13.27 4.65
N VAL A 149 7.31 -14.23 5.48
CA VAL A 149 8.09 -14.70 6.64
C VAL A 149 9.49 -15.15 6.22
N THR A 150 9.57 -15.96 5.17
CA THR A 150 10.84 -16.45 4.66
C THR A 150 11.71 -15.33 4.11
N PHE A 151 11.11 -14.38 3.38
CA PHE A 151 11.79 -13.21 2.86
C PHE A 151 12.35 -12.35 3.99
N LEU A 152 11.51 -11.91 4.94
CA LEU A 152 11.93 -11.06 6.05
C LEU A 152 13.03 -11.70 6.89
N ARG A 153 12.92 -12.98 7.23
CA ARG A 153 13.97 -13.72 7.96
C ARG A 153 15.30 -13.69 7.21
N ARG A 154 15.28 -13.84 5.89
CA ARG A 154 16.51 -13.87 5.08
C ARG A 154 17.14 -12.49 4.94
N VAL A 155 16.36 -11.43 4.72
CA VAL A 155 16.91 -10.08 4.58
C VAL A 155 17.38 -9.52 5.91
N LEU A 156 16.72 -9.84 7.03
CA LEU A 156 17.11 -9.43 8.38
C LEU A 156 18.34 -10.18 8.90
N ALA A 157 18.67 -11.35 8.38
CA ALA A 157 19.86 -12.11 8.78
C ALA A 157 21.19 -11.35 8.53
N GLY A 158 21.20 -10.36 7.63
CA GLY A 158 22.36 -9.51 7.35
C GLY A 158 22.68 -8.46 8.41
N GLY A 159 21.73 -8.13 9.30
CA GLY A 159 21.92 -7.29 10.48
C GLY A 159 21.91 -5.77 10.27
N ASP A 160 22.01 -5.28 9.03
CA ASP A 160 22.07 -3.83 8.73
C ASP A 160 20.75 -3.25 8.23
N LEU A 161 19.82 -4.11 7.84
CA LEU A 161 18.52 -3.73 7.32
C LEU A 161 17.52 -3.49 8.45
N ARG A 162 16.77 -2.41 8.36
CA ARG A 162 15.62 -2.08 9.22
C ARG A 162 14.34 -2.30 8.45
N VAL A 163 13.29 -2.72 9.14
CA VAL A 163 11.96 -2.91 8.54
C VAL A 163 10.94 -2.15 9.37
N ALA A 164 10.15 -1.30 8.72
CA ALA A 164 8.97 -0.68 9.33
C ALA A 164 7.72 -1.18 8.63
N THR A 165 6.74 -1.65 9.38
CA THR A 165 5.49 -2.15 8.79
C THR A 165 4.28 -1.46 9.37
N THR A 166 3.19 -1.41 8.61
CA THR A 166 1.87 -0.99 9.10
C THR A 166 0.87 -2.12 8.99
N SER A 167 -0.05 -2.20 9.92
CA SER A 167 -1.16 -3.15 9.88
C SER A 167 -2.41 -2.59 10.58
N ASN A 168 -3.55 -3.18 10.25
CA ASN A 168 -4.80 -2.97 10.96
C ASN A 168 -5.12 -4.12 11.93
N SER A 169 -4.14 -4.96 12.23
CA SER A 169 -4.28 -6.12 13.11
C SER A 169 -3.00 -6.30 13.92
N LEU A 170 -3.13 -6.60 15.22
CA LEU A 170 -1.98 -6.93 16.07
C LEU A 170 -1.24 -8.17 15.52
N PRO A 171 0.09 -8.26 15.72
CA PRO A 171 0.89 -9.41 15.26
C PRO A 171 0.40 -10.76 15.76
N ASP A 172 -0.07 -10.84 17.01
CA ASP A 172 -0.64 -12.05 17.63
C ASP A 172 -2.01 -12.43 17.07
N ARG A 173 -2.68 -11.49 16.39
CA ARG A 173 -3.98 -11.67 15.73
C ARG A 173 -3.88 -11.76 14.22
N LEU A 174 -2.66 -11.74 13.67
CA LEU A 174 -2.45 -11.96 12.24
C LEU A 174 -2.95 -13.36 11.86
N GLY A 175 -3.85 -13.42 10.87
CA GLY A 175 -4.48 -14.67 10.47
C GLY A 175 -5.66 -15.15 11.34
N GLU A 176 -6.09 -14.40 12.38
CA GLU A 176 -7.24 -14.76 13.22
C GLU A 176 -8.52 -14.86 12.38
N GLY A 177 -9.27 -15.96 12.58
CA GLY A 177 -10.50 -16.26 11.83
C GLY A 177 -10.28 -16.87 10.43
N ARG A 178 -9.05 -17.29 10.09
CA ARG A 178 -8.69 -17.94 8.83
C ARG A 178 -8.30 -19.40 9.01
N PHE A 179 -8.47 -20.19 7.96
CA PHE A 179 -8.04 -21.60 7.93
C PHE A 179 -6.53 -21.66 8.24
N SER A 180 -6.13 -22.52 9.19
CA SER A 180 -4.73 -22.84 9.51
C SER A 180 -3.89 -21.78 10.25
N ALA A 181 -4.47 -20.73 10.84
CA ALA A 181 -3.69 -19.78 11.65
C ALA A 181 -2.88 -20.49 12.77
N GLU A 182 -3.37 -21.62 13.29
CA GLU A 182 -2.67 -22.40 14.31
C GLU A 182 -1.40 -23.07 13.81
N ASP A 183 -1.36 -23.51 12.55
CA ASP A 183 -0.22 -24.18 11.95
C ASP A 183 0.95 -23.23 11.69
N PHE A 184 0.66 -21.91 11.58
CA PHE A 184 1.64 -20.86 11.30
C PHE A 184 1.90 -19.91 12.46
N LYS A 185 1.33 -20.17 13.63
CA LYS A 185 1.57 -19.35 14.84
C LYS A 185 3.04 -19.24 15.18
N ARG A 186 3.84 -20.27 14.92
CA ARG A 186 5.29 -20.26 15.19
C ARG A 186 6.03 -19.33 14.25
N GLU A 187 5.70 -19.37 12.97
CA GLU A 187 6.31 -18.52 11.95
C GLU A 187 5.95 -17.06 12.15
N ILE A 188 4.68 -16.78 12.46
CA ILE A 188 4.21 -15.45 12.78
C ILE A 188 4.85 -14.93 14.07
N ALA A 189 4.94 -15.76 15.13
CA ALA A 189 5.60 -15.40 16.38
C ALA A 189 7.10 -15.13 16.18
N ALA A 190 7.79 -15.95 15.38
CA ALA A 190 9.20 -15.76 15.08
C ALA A 190 9.48 -14.44 14.34
N ILE A 191 8.55 -13.97 13.52
CA ILE A 191 8.66 -12.64 12.91
C ILE A 191 8.33 -11.56 13.93
N ALA A 192 7.27 -11.73 14.74
CA ALA A 192 6.88 -10.75 15.74
C ALA A 192 8.01 -10.41 16.72
N GLU A 193 8.88 -11.39 17.06
CA GLU A 193 10.07 -11.17 17.88
C GLU A 193 11.07 -10.17 17.28
N HIS A 194 11.02 -9.94 15.97
CA HIS A 194 11.88 -8.97 15.28
C HIS A 194 11.30 -7.55 15.26
N PHE A 195 10.09 -7.35 15.78
CA PHE A 195 9.41 -6.07 15.71
C PHE A 195 9.07 -5.51 17.11
N GLU A 196 9.34 -4.23 17.30
CA GLU A 196 8.69 -3.46 18.35
C GLU A 196 7.29 -3.10 17.86
N VAL A 197 6.27 -3.50 18.62
CA VAL A 197 4.88 -3.19 18.30
C VAL A 197 4.49 -1.86 18.92
N VAL A 198 4.08 -0.91 18.09
CA VAL A 198 3.59 0.40 18.50
C VAL A 198 2.15 0.56 18.02
N ARG A 199 1.24 0.76 18.99
CA ARG A 199 -0.18 0.98 18.69
C ARG A 199 -0.45 2.46 18.48
N ILE A 200 -1.26 2.75 17.44
CA ILE A 200 -1.73 4.09 17.13
C ILE A 200 -3.24 4.10 17.20
N ASP A 201 -3.79 4.82 18.18
CA ASP A 201 -5.23 5.00 18.31
C ASP A 201 -5.66 6.36 17.71
N GLY A 202 -6.91 6.44 17.26
CA GLY A 202 -7.47 7.67 16.72
C GLY A 202 -8.68 7.42 15.82
N PRO A 203 -9.41 8.48 15.49
CA PRO A 203 -10.49 8.43 14.50
C PRO A 203 -9.91 8.25 13.09
N ASP A 204 -10.70 7.67 12.21
CA ASP A 204 -10.38 7.66 10.77
C ASP A 204 -10.52 9.08 10.20
N VAL A 205 -9.39 9.74 9.96
CA VAL A 205 -9.36 11.11 9.42
C VAL A 205 -9.88 11.13 7.97
N ARG A 206 -9.72 10.05 7.20
CA ARG A 206 -10.21 9.95 5.82
C ARG A 206 -11.74 10.00 5.76
N ALA A 207 -12.43 9.36 6.69
CA ALA A 207 -13.89 9.33 6.74
C ALA A 207 -14.52 10.73 6.90
N ARG A 208 -13.76 11.75 7.34
CA ARG A 208 -14.26 13.13 7.52
C ARG A 208 -14.19 13.97 6.25
N GLN A 209 -13.43 13.57 5.23
CA GLN A 209 -13.10 14.40 4.08
C GLN A 209 -13.65 13.88 2.74
N THR A 210 -14.17 12.66 2.69
CA THR A 210 -14.51 12.05 1.40
C THR A 210 -16.01 11.95 1.19
N VAL A 211 -16.50 12.59 0.13
CA VAL A 211 -17.85 12.35 -0.39
C VAL A 211 -17.78 11.03 -1.17
N LEU A 212 -18.31 9.96 -0.60
CA LEU A 212 -18.34 8.66 -1.26
C LEU A 212 -19.36 8.70 -2.42
N ARG A 213 -18.92 8.32 -3.62
CA ARG A 213 -19.78 8.19 -4.80
C ARG A 213 -19.84 6.74 -5.25
N GLU A 214 -21.03 6.38 -5.74
CA GLU A 214 -21.28 5.03 -6.26
C GLU A 214 -21.05 4.90 -7.77
N THR A 215 -21.36 5.96 -8.52
CA THR A 215 -21.22 6.01 -9.99
C THR A 215 -21.02 7.44 -10.47
N VAL A 216 -20.57 7.60 -11.70
CA VAL A 216 -20.48 8.89 -12.39
C VAL A 216 -21.52 8.97 -13.50
N PRO A 217 -22.33 10.06 -13.60
CA PRO A 217 -23.26 10.24 -14.70
C PRO A 217 -22.54 10.26 -16.06
N PRO A 218 -23.13 9.68 -17.12
CA PRO A 218 -22.49 9.63 -18.45
C PRO A 218 -22.15 11.01 -19.02
N GLY A 219 -22.94 12.06 -18.69
CA GLY A 219 -22.67 13.44 -19.10
C GLY A 219 -21.37 13.99 -18.50
N GLU A 220 -21.11 13.71 -17.24
CA GLU A 220 -19.89 14.11 -16.55
C GLU A 220 -18.65 13.39 -17.12
N VAL A 221 -18.78 12.10 -17.45
CA VAL A 221 -17.71 11.38 -18.16
C VAL A 221 -17.39 12.04 -19.49
N ALA A 222 -18.43 12.46 -20.26
CA ALA A 222 -18.23 13.12 -21.54
C ALA A 222 -17.54 14.49 -21.39
N GLU A 223 -17.87 15.26 -20.33
CA GLU A 223 -17.22 16.55 -20.02
C GLU A 223 -15.74 16.37 -19.69
N VAL A 224 -15.41 15.39 -18.85
CA VAL A 224 -14.01 15.09 -18.51
C VAL A 224 -13.23 14.67 -19.75
N LEU A 225 -13.76 13.75 -20.56
CA LEU A 225 -13.10 13.30 -21.79
C LEU A 225 -12.93 14.41 -22.83
N ALA A 226 -13.81 15.42 -22.83
CA ALA A 226 -13.69 16.55 -23.76
C ALA A 226 -12.52 17.49 -23.40
N THR A 227 -12.07 17.49 -22.15
CA THR A 227 -11.03 18.41 -21.63
C THR A 227 -9.73 17.69 -21.28
N ALA A 228 -9.76 16.38 -21.03
CA ALA A 228 -8.59 15.58 -20.68
C ALA A 228 -7.63 15.42 -21.87
N ASP A 229 -6.34 15.28 -21.57
CA ASP A 229 -5.32 14.99 -22.61
C ASP A 229 -5.48 13.56 -23.14
N PRO A 230 -5.79 13.36 -24.43
CA PRO A 230 -5.94 12.02 -25.01
C PRO A 230 -4.66 11.16 -24.94
N ALA A 231 -3.50 11.79 -24.79
CA ALA A 231 -2.22 11.08 -24.65
C ALA A 231 -2.05 10.38 -23.31
N THR A 232 -2.72 10.87 -22.25
CA THR A 232 -2.66 10.31 -20.90
C THR A 232 -4.02 9.89 -20.36
N THR A 233 -5.05 9.82 -21.24
CA THR A 233 -6.41 9.40 -20.88
C THR A 233 -6.70 8.02 -21.44
N SER A 234 -7.15 7.11 -20.59
CA SER A 234 -7.64 5.78 -20.95
C SER A 234 -9.16 5.72 -20.85
N ASP A 235 -9.79 5.08 -21.83
CA ASP A 235 -11.24 4.83 -21.89
C ASP A 235 -11.46 3.38 -22.31
N ASP A 236 -11.67 2.50 -21.32
CA ASP A 236 -11.71 1.05 -21.50
C ASP A 236 -13.02 0.44 -21.00
N GLY A 237 -13.54 -0.57 -21.72
CA GLY A 237 -14.63 -1.41 -21.25
C GLY A 237 -14.18 -2.34 -20.13
N CYS A 238 -15.01 -2.52 -19.09
CA CYS A 238 -14.70 -3.38 -17.95
C CYS A 238 -14.33 -4.81 -18.37
N ALA A 239 -15.04 -5.39 -19.33
CA ALA A 239 -14.78 -6.76 -19.80
C ALA A 239 -13.40 -6.90 -20.47
N ASP A 240 -13.03 -5.94 -21.32
CA ASP A 240 -11.75 -5.92 -22.03
C ASP A 240 -10.61 -5.68 -21.00
N LEU A 241 -10.83 -4.77 -20.06
CA LEU A 241 -9.87 -4.49 -19.01
C LEU A 241 -9.60 -5.73 -18.14
N LEU A 242 -10.63 -6.44 -17.69
CA LEU A 242 -10.46 -7.67 -16.92
C LEU A 242 -9.76 -8.77 -17.73
N ALA A 243 -10.06 -8.90 -19.04
CA ALA A 243 -9.36 -9.83 -19.91
C ALA A 243 -7.86 -9.50 -19.99
N HIS A 244 -7.51 -8.22 -20.14
CA HIS A 244 -6.13 -7.74 -20.19
C HIS A 244 -5.40 -7.94 -18.85
N LEU A 245 -6.05 -7.66 -17.73
CA LEU A 245 -5.45 -7.86 -16.40
C LEU A 245 -5.07 -9.32 -16.10
N ARG A 246 -5.72 -10.30 -16.75
CA ARG A 246 -5.33 -11.71 -16.66
C ARG A 246 -4.04 -12.04 -17.40
N GLU A 247 -3.67 -11.23 -18.39
CA GLU A 247 -2.48 -11.44 -19.23
C GLU A 247 -1.25 -10.72 -18.67
N VAL A 248 -1.46 -9.62 -17.94
CA VAL A 248 -0.39 -8.80 -17.32
C VAL A 248 -0.19 -9.22 -15.88
N HIS A 249 1.06 -9.50 -15.49
CA HIS A 249 1.35 -9.81 -14.08
C HIS A 249 1.08 -8.61 -13.17
N PRO A 250 0.42 -8.74 -12.00
CA PRO A 250 0.05 -7.61 -11.14
C PRO A 250 1.21 -6.67 -10.76
N VAL A 251 2.44 -7.18 -10.66
CA VAL A 251 3.64 -6.34 -10.41
C VAL A 251 3.89 -5.30 -11.49
N GLN A 252 3.28 -5.46 -12.67
CA GLN A 252 3.40 -4.53 -13.80
C GLN A 252 2.24 -3.51 -13.88
N TYR A 253 1.28 -3.58 -12.96
CA TYR A 253 0.14 -2.65 -12.98
C TYR A 253 0.56 -1.21 -12.65
N GLY A 254 1.48 -1.03 -11.70
CA GLY A 254 2.04 0.29 -11.42
C GLY A 254 2.67 0.94 -12.66
N PRO A 255 3.61 0.28 -13.38
CA PRO A 255 4.10 0.74 -14.67
C PRO A 255 3.01 1.06 -15.71
N MET A 256 1.91 0.29 -15.72
CA MET A 256 0.78 0.53 -16.62
C MET A 256 0.01 1.80 -16.24
N VAL A 257 -0.21 2.00 -14.94
CA VAL A 257 -0.91 3.18 -14.39
C VAL A 257 -0.10 4.47 -14.56
N ASP A 258 1.23 4.41 -14.48
CA ASP A 258 2.08 5.60 -14.70
C ASP A 258 1.96 6.23 -16.08
N ALA A 259 1.43 5.50 -17.05
CA ALA A 259 1.22 6.00 -18.40
C ALA A 259 -0.05 6.85 -18.55
N VAL A 260 -0.88 6.95 -17.50
CA VAL A 260 -2.20 7.59 -17.57
C VAL A 260 -2.43 8.53 -16.37
N ASP A 261 -3.06 9.67 -16.63
CA ASP A 261 -3.51 10.61 -15.59
C ASP A 261 -5.02 10.48 -15.34
N THR A 262 -5.77 10.04 -16.36
CA THR A 262 -7.22 9.84 -16.29
C THR A 262 -7.59 8.46 -16.82
N VAL A 263 -8.44 7.75 -16.07
CA VAL A 263 -8.95 6.42 -16.44
C VAL A 263 -10.48 6.42 -16.38
N VAL A 264 -11.10 6.06 -17.48
CA VAL A 264 -12.54 5.78 -17.57
C VAL A 264 -12.72 4.28 -17.70
N ILE A 265 -13.45 3.66 -16.77
CA ILE A 265 -13.83 2.25 -16.83
C ILE A 265 -15.33 2.18 -17.14
N ARG A 266 -15.68 1.73 -18.32
CA ARG A 266 -17.07 1.66 -18.77
C ARG A 266 -17.71 0.33 -18.44
N ASP A 267 -19.01 0.41 -18.22
CA ASP A 267 -19.89 -0.75 -18.10
C ASP A 267 -19.44 -1.74 -17.01
N LEU A 268 -19.10 -1.19 -15.83
CA LEU A 268 -18.85 -2.02 -14.66
C LEU A 268 -20.04 -2.94 -14.40
N VAL A 269 -19.75 -4.20 -14.16
CA VAL A 269 -20.73 -5.23 -13.77
C VAL A 269 -20.27 -5.92 -12.50
N PRO A 270 -21.19 -6.52 -11.72
CA PRO A 270 -20.81 -7.31 -10.54
C PRO A 270 -19.85 -8.44 -10.92
N ILE A 271 -18.69 -8.50 -10.25
CA ILE A 271 -17.64 -9.47 -10.52
C ILE A 271 -17.84 -10.69 -9.63
N THR A 272 -18.14 -11.83 -10.25
CA THR A 272 -18.42 -13.09 -9.57
C THR A 272 -17.24 -14.07 -9.57
N ASN A 273 -16.21 -13.81 -10.39
CA ASN A 273 -14.97 -14.58 -10.36
C ASN A 273 -13.99 -13.96 -9.36
N GLN A 274 -13.57 -14.71 -8.35
CA GLN A 274 -12.68 -14.23 -7.31
C GLN A 274 -11.30 -13.84 -7.83
N GLY A 275 -10.78 -14.53 -8.83
CA GLY A 275 -9.50 -14.19 -9.46
C GLY A 275 -9.55 -12.79 -10.11
N ASP A 276 -10.60 -12.54 -10.90
CA ASP A 276 -10.82 -11.24 -11.54
C ASP A 276 -11.02 -10.11 -10.52
N ALA A 277 -11.76 -10.41 -9.46
CA ALA A 277 -11.98 -9.46 -8.38
C ALA A 277 -10.66 -9.05 -7.71
N LEU A 278 -9.74 -9.98 -7.46
CA LEU A 278 -8.43 -9.69 -6.87
C LEU A 278 -7.51 -8.94 -7.85
N LEU A 279 -7.58 -9.20 -9.15
CA LEU A 279 -6.84 -8.44 -10.17
C LEU A 279 -7.34 -6.99 -10.24
N LEU A 280 -8.67 -6.80 -10.21
CA LEU A 280 -9.23 -5.45 -10.19
C LEU A 280 -8.90 -4.71 -8.88
N VAL A 281 -8.91 -5.37 -7.74
CA VAL A 281 -8.46 -4.80 -6.46
C VAL A 281 -7.02 -4.28 -6.59
N ALA A 282 -6.11 -5.08 -7.17
CA ALA A 282 -4.73 -4.67 -7.37
C ALA A 282 -4.62 -3.43 -8.28
N LEU A 283 -5.39 -3.36 -9.37
CA LEU A 283 -5.41 -2.18 -10.23
C LEU A 283 -5.97 -0.94 -9.50
N ILE A 284 -7.07 -1.09 -8.74
CA ILE A 284 -7.65 0.01 -7.95
C ILE A 284 -6.64 0.54 -6.92
N ASP A 285 -5.88 -0.34 -6.30
CA ASP A 285 -4.84 0.04 -5.35
C ASP A 285 -3.76 0.89 -6.03
N GLU A 286 -3.26 0.49 -7.20
CA GLU A 286 -2.28 1.25 -7.98
C GLU A 286 -2.82 2.61 -8.45
N LEU A 287 -4.04 2.66 -9.00
CA LEU A 287 -4.69 3.90 -9.44
C LEU A 287 -4.83 4.90 -8.28
N TYR A 288 -5.25 4.40 -7.12
CA TYR A 288 -5.40 5.23 -5.93
C TYR A 288 -4.07 5.77 -5.41
N ASP A 289 -3.02 4.95 -5.40
CA ASP A 289 -1.71 5.32 -4.92
C ASP A 289 -0.97 6.26 -5.89
N ALA A 290 -1.24 6.13 -7.20
CA ALA A 290 -0.78 7.08 -8.22
C ALA A 290 -1.51 8.44 -8.18
N GLY A 291 -2.69 8.51 -7.54
CA GLY A 291 -3.55 9.70 -7.58
C GLY A 291 -4.19 9.92 -8.95
N THR A 292 -4.40 8.84 -9.71
CA THR A 292 -5.03 8.89 -11.03
C THR A 292 -6.50 9.29 -10.91
N GLN A 293 -6.97 10.19 -11.77
CA GLN A 293 -8.38 10.52 -11.87
C GLN A 293 -9.14 9.31 -12.43
N VAL A 294 -10.15 8.82 -11.71
CA VAL A 294 -10.93 7.65 -12.12
C VAL A 294 -12.40 8.01 -12.26
N LEU A 295 -13.01 7.58 -13.37
CA LEU A 295 -14.45 7.65 -13.61
C LEU A 295 -14.97 6.26 -13.97
N THR A 296 -16.16 5.92 -13.51
CA THR A 296 -16.77 4.64 -13.83
C THR A 296 -18.24 4.81 -14.25
N THR A 297 -18.68 3.95 -15.18
CA THR A 297 -20.10 3.78 -15.53
C THR A 297 -20.52 2.33 -15.31
N GLY A 298 -21.81 2.06 -15.21
CA GLY A 298 -22.35 0.72 -14.99
C GLY A 298 -22.89 0.54 -13.58
N CYS A 299 -22.58 -0.59 -12.92
CA CYS A 299 -23.05 -0.85 -11.55
C CYS A 299 -22.37 0.08 -10.52
N GLY A 300 -23.03 0.28 -9.38
CA GLY A 300 -22.45 1.03 -8.28
C GLY A 300 -21.25 0.34 -7.64
N VAL A 301 -20.38 1.11 -6.99
CA VAL A 301 -19.19 0.58 -6.29
C VAL A 301 -19.58 -0.48 -5.26
N GLY A 302 -20.68 -0.27 -4.52
CA GLY A 302 -21.17 -1.22 -3.52
C GLY A 302 -21.73 -2.52 -4.10
N GLU A 303 -21.96 -2.60 -5.41
CA GLU A 303 -22.43 -3.78 -6.14
C GLU A 303 -21.31 -4.48 -6.92
N LEU A 304 -20.10 -3.89 -6.92
CA LEU A 304 -18.97 -4.33 -7.78
C LEU A 304 -18.50 -5.75 -7.46
N PHE A 305 -18.46 -6.13 -6.19
CA PHE A 305 -18.01 -7.44 -5.75
C PHE A 305 -19.16 -8.32 -5.25
N ASP A 306 -19.08 -9.62 -5.55
CA ASP A 306 -20.09 -10.60 -5.09
C ASP A 306 -20.29 -10.49 -3.56
N PRO A 307 -21.53 -10.43 -3.06
CA PRO A 307 -21.81 -10.29 -1.63
C PRO A 307 -21.17 -11.38 -0.75
N SER A 308 -20.91 -12.58 -1.28
CA SER A 308 -20.24 -13.65 -0.56
C SER A 308 -18.80 -13.31 -0.18
N TYR A 309 -18.14 -12.40 -0.92
CA TYR A 309 -16.77 -11.96 -0.66
C TYR A 309 -16.64 -11.13 0.62
N ARG A 310 -17.73 -10.53 1.09
CA ARG A 310 -17.78 -9.80 2.37
C ARG A 310 -17.56 -10.68 3.59
N HIS A 311 -17.68 -12.00 3.44
CA HIS A 311 -17.49 -12.98 4.52
C HIS A 311 -16.23 -13.83 4.36
N GLY A 312 -15.51 -13.70 3.24
CA GLY A 312 -14.32 -14.47 2.91
C GLY A 312 -13.00 -13.93 3.52
N GLY A 313 -11.94 -14.66 3.30
CA GLY A 313 -10.58 -14.30 3.75
C GLY A 313 -10.10 -12.95 3.24
N TYR A 314 -10.51 -12.55 2.03
CA TYR A 314 -10.13 -11.29 1.40
C TYR A 314 -11.11 -10.13 1.62
N ARG A 315 -12.09 -10.26 2.56
CA ARG A 315 -13.13 -9.24 2.80
C ARG A 315 -12.56 -7.82 3.01
N LYS A 316 -11.40 -7.71 3.67
CA LYS A 316 -10.76 -6.42 3.92
C LYS A 316 -10.24 -5.78 2.64
N LYS A 317 -9.72 -6.59 1.69
CA LYS A 317 -9.23 -6.12 0.39
C LYS A 317 -10.36 -5.55 -0.44
N TYR A 318 -11.48 -6.25 -0.52
CA TYR A 318 -12.65 -5.77 -1.25
C TYR A 318 -13.22 -4.49 -0.64
N GLY A 319 -13.42 -4.44 0.69
CA GLY A 319 -13.90 -3.22 1.35
C GLY A 319 -12.95 -2.03 1.20
N ARG A 320 -11.62 -2.28 1.17
CA ARG A 320 -10.64 -1.24 0.89
C ARG A 320 -10.75 -0.76 -0.55
N ALA A 321 -10.85 -1.65 -1.53
CA ALA A 321 -10.97 -1.29 -2.94
C ALA A 321 -12.27 -0.51 -3.21
N GLU A 322 -13.40 -0.93 -2.64
CA GLU A 322 -14.67 -0.17 -2.70
C GLU A 322 -14.50 1.24 -2.13
N SER A 323 -13.86 1.38 -0.98
CA SER A 323 -13.62 2.69 -0.34
C SER A 323 -12.68 3.57 -1.18
N ARG A 324 -11.59 3.01 -1.74
CA ARG A 324 -10.64 3.73 -2.60
C ARG A 324 -11.30 4.18 -3.90
N LEU A 325 -12.02 3.29 -4.56
CA LEU A 325 -12.71 3.61 -5.81
C LEU A 325 -13.76 4.70 -5.60
N SER A 326 -14.60 4.57 -4.56
CA SER A 326 -15.61 5.58 -4.22
C SER A 326 -14.99 6.94 -3.88
N ALA A 327 -13.82 6.97 -3.23
CA ALA A 327 -13.07 8.19 -2.97
C ALA A 327 -12.56 8.85 -4.26
N MET A 328 -11.95 8.08 -5.16
CA MET A 328 -11.48 8.58 -6.45
C MET A 328 -12.61 9.16 -7.31
N LEU A 329 -13.80 8.51 -7.30
CA LEU A 329 -15.00 9.04 -7.99
C LEU A 329 -15.49 10.37 -7.38
N GLY A 330 -15.34 10.56 -6.07
CA GLY A 330 -15.70 11.80 -5.38
C GLY A 330 -14.74 12.96 -5.69
N GLU A 331 -13.44 12.68 -5.76
CA GLU A 331 -12.40 13.68 -6.07
C GLU A 331 -12.49 14.19 -7.52
N SER A 332 -12.90 13.32 -8.45
CA SER A 332 -13.02 13.65 -9.88
C SER A 332 -14.01 14.78 -10.16
N THR A 333 -14.93 15.09 -9.25
CA THR A 333 -15.97 16.13 -9.42
C THR A 333 -15.61 17.48 -8.78
N THR A 334 -14.71 17.51 -7.81
CA THR A 334 -14.30 18.77 -7.16
C THR A 334 -13.27 19.57 -7.96
N GLY A 335 -12.59 18.94 -8.93
CA GLY A 335 -11.63 19.60 -9.81
C GLY A 335 -12.23 20.48 -10.92
N ALA A 336 -13.54 20.35 -11.21
CA ALA A 336 -14.21 21.10 -12.28
C ALA A 336 -14.94 22.38 -11.81
N GLY A 337 -14.94 22.68 -10.50
CA GLY A 337 -15.61 23.83 -9.92
C GLY A 337 -14.77 24.50 -8.85
N GLY A 338 -13.68 25.15 -9.25
CA GLY A 338 -12.92 26.05 -8.39
C GLY A 338 -13.67 27.36 -8.17
N ASP A 339 -14.59 27.40 -7.22
CA ASP A 339 -15.02 28.65 -6.60
C ASP A 339 -14.65 28.63 -5.13
N GLU A 340 -13.64 29.43 -4.79
CA GLU A 340 -13.29 29.82 -3.43
C GLU A 340 -14.55 30.32 -2.70
N VAL A 341 -15.04 29.50 -1.79
CA VAL A 341 -15.92 30.03 -0.73
C VAL A 341 -15.02 30.51 0.38
N ALA A 342 -14.70 31.80 0.36
CA ALA A 342 -14.15 32.51 1.50
C ALA A 342 -15.12 32.36 2.68
N LEU A 343 -14.62 31.77 3.75
CA LEU A 343 -15.28 31.78 5.05
C LEU A 343 -14.83 33.03 5.79
N ASP A 344 -15.79 33.96 5.96
CA ASP A 344 -15.72 35.03 6.96
C ASP A 344 -15.81 34.46 8.38
#